data_73ace112ab863ae191fe3a166929ae76
#
_entry.id   73ace112ab863ae191fe3a166929ae76
#
_cell.length_a   1.000
_cell.length_b   1.000
_cell.length_c   1.000
_cell.angle_alpha   90.00
_cell.angle_beta   90.00
_cell.angle_gamma   90.00
#
_symmetry.space_group_name_H-M   'P 1'
#
loop_
_entity.id
_entity.type
_entity.pdbx_description
1 polymer ?
#
loop_
_entity_poly.entity_id
_entity_poly.type
_entity_poly.pdbx_seq_one_letter_code
_entity_poly.pdbx_strand_id
1 'polypeptide(L)'
;IPISRLNEQPTKSATIQDITCDSDGKIDNFISTRNFSYHLPVHELNNKEPYYLGVFLVGAYQEILGDLHNLFGDTNAVHIKVKGDDYVIDKVIEGETVADVLEYVQFMPKRMARTVEVWVTSSVKKGIISAEEGREFLSNYRSGLYGYTYLE
;
A
#
# COMPACT_ATOMS: atom_id res chain seq x y z
N ILE A 1 10.92 5.49 -9.78
CA ILE A 1 11.13 4.65 -10.97
C ILE A 1 10.55 3.26 -10.75
N PRO A 2 10.14 2.53 -11.80
CA PRO A 2 9.85 1.10 -11.69
C PRO A 2 11.08 0.35 -11.18
N ILE A 3 10.87 -0.56 -10.23
CA ILE A 3 11.88 -1.51 -9.74
C ILE A 3 11.51 -2.95 -10.08
N SER A 4 10.35 -3.15 -10.69
CA SER A 4 9.91 -4.42 -11.27
C SER A 4 10.27 -4.48 -12.76
N ARG A 5 10.58 -5.67 -13.26
CA ARG A 5 10.77 -5.97 -14.70
C ARG A 5 11.82 -5.09 -15.38
N LEU A 6 12.94 -4.85 -14.69
CA LEU A 6 14.02 -3.94 -15.15
C LEU A 6 14.70 -4.36 -16.47
N ASN A 7 14.55 -5.61 -16.87
CA ASN A 7 15.08 -6.18 -18.11
C ASN A 7 14.08 -6.12 -19.28
N GLU A 8 12.92 -5.52 -19.08
CA GLU A 8 11.89 -5.39 -20.11
C GLU A 8 11.76 -3.92 -20.57
N GLN A 9 11.33 -3.72 -21.81
CA GLN A 9 11.08 -2.38 -22.35
C GLN A 9 9.71 -1.90 -21.87
N PRO A 10 9.61 -0.76 -21.16
CA PRO A 10 8.33 -0.16 -20.82
C PRO A 10 7.53 0.25 -22.06
N THR A 11 6.23 -0.05 -22.07
CA THR A 11 5.32 0.21 -23.19
C THR A 11 4.19 1.16 -22.85
N LYS A 12 4.05 1.52 -21.58
CA LYS A 12 3.03 2.44 -21.07
C LYS A 12 3.69 3.64 -20.41
N SER A 13 2.89 4.63 -20.08
CA SER A 13 3.32 5.81 -19.34
C SER A 13 2.33 6.13 -18.22
N ALA A 14 2.84 6.67 -17.12
CA ALA A 14 2.07 7.05 -15.94
C ALA A 14 2.49 8.39 -15.37
N THR A 15 1.64 8.96 -14.54
CA THR A 15 1.95 10.02 -13.58
C THR A 15 1.62 9.52 -12.19
N ILE A 16 2.24 10.06 -11.16
CA ILE A 16 1.92 9.74 -9.77
C ILE A 16 1.11 10.89 -9.21
N GLN A 17 -0.03 10.59 -8.60
CA GLN A 17 -0.92 11.57 -8.00
C GLN A 17 -1.20 11.20 -6.56
N ASP A 18 -1.46 12.19 -5.72
CA ASP A 18 -1.88 11.95 -4.35
C ASP A 18 -3.34 11.45 -4.26
N ILE A 19 -3.72 10.95 -3.09
CA ILE A 19 -5.06 10.47 -2.78
C ILE A 19 -5.58 11.31 -1.59
N THR A 20 -5.54 12.62 -1.70
CA THR A 20 -6.01 13.51 -0.64
C THR A 20 -7.31 14.22 -1.04
N CYS A 21 -8.08 14.66 -0.04
CA CYS A 21 -9.36 15.33 -0.28
C CYS A 21 -9.22 16.85 -0.48
N ASP A 22 -8.05 17.41 -0.24
CA ASP A 22 -7.80 18.86 -0.14
C ASP A 22 -6.63 19.35 -1.03
N SER A 23 -6.01 18.48 -1.79
CA SER A 23 -4.96 18.85 -2.75
C SER A 23 -5.03 18.02 -4.02
N ASP A 24 -4.49 18.57 -5.10
CA ASP A 24 -4.29 17.92 -6.38
C ASP A 24 -2.79 17.71 -6.63
N GLY A 25 -2.09 17.17 -5.62
CA GLY A 25 -0.66 16.90 -5.70
C GLY A 25 -0.34 15.86 -6.77
N LYS A 26 0.72 16.11 -7.53
CA LYS A 26 1.19 15.16 -8.55
C LYS A 26 2.70 15.23 -8.73
N ILE A 27 3.26 14.12 -9.14
CA ILE A 27 4.61 14.03 -9.69
C ILE A 27 4.46 13.77 -11.17
N ASP A 28 4.74 14.79 -11.98
CA ASP A 28 4.66 14.76 -13.44
C ASP A 28 5.97 15.19 -14.13
N ASN A 29 7.07 15.25 -13.37
CA ASN A 29 8.40 15.51 -13.85
C ASN A 29 9.35 14.42 -13.37
N PHE A 30 9.86 13.63 -14.29
CA PHE A 30 10.71 12.49 -14.02
C PHE A 30 12.08 12.67 -14.68
N ILE A 31 13.13 12.21 -13.99
CA ILE A 31 14.48 12.18 -14.54
C ILE A 31 14.53 11.19 -15.70
N SER A 32 15.09 11.63 -16.83
CA SER A 32 15.28 10.83 -18.03
C SER A 32 16.74 10.93 -18.50
N THR A 33 17.20 9.98 -19.29
CA THR A 33 18.57 9.94 -19.84
C THR A 33 18.93 11.13 -20.72
N ARG A 34 17.93 11.85 -21.25
CA ARG A 34 18.16 13.00 -22.16
C ARG A 34 17.76 14.34 -21.56
N ASN A 35 16.75 14.36 -20.69
CA ASN A 35 16.22 15.55 -20.00
C ASN A 35 15.11 15.11 -19.03
N PHE A 36 14.24 16.04 -18.61
CA PHE A 36 13.03 15.69 -17.88
C PHE A 36 11.98 15.07 -18.81
N SER A 37 11.27 14.07 -18.28
CA SER A 37 10.08 13.49 -18.91
C SER A 37 8.85 13.87 -18.09
N TYR A 38 7.75 14.18 -18.76
CA TYR A 38 6.46 14.47 -18.11
C TYR A 38 5.69 13.19 -17.77
N HIS A 39 6.23 12.03 -18.09
CA HIS A 39 5.62 10.73 -17.82
C HIS A 39 6.67 9.74 -17.35
N LEU A 40 6.30 8.93 -16.40
CA LEU A 40 7.08 7.79 -15.95
C LEU A 40 6.85 6.62 -16.92
N PRO A 41 7.89 6.11 -17.59
CA PRO A 41 7.76 4.88 -18.37
C PRO A 41 7.45 3.70 -17.46
N VAL A 42 6.38 2.96 -17.76
CA VAL A 42 5.95 1.79 -16.99
C VAL A 42 5.60 0.63 -17.91
N HIS A 43 5.53 -0.58 -17.36
CA HIS A 43 5.09 -1.76 -18.09
C HIS A 43 3.57 -1.91 -18.00
N GLU A 44 3.00 -2.67 -18.91
CA GLU A 44 1.60 -3.06 -18.80
C GLU A 44 1.41 -3.97 -17.57
N LEU A 45 0.42 -3.63 -16.73
CA LEU A 45 0.14 -4.42 -15.53
C LEU A 45 -0.43 -5.78 -15.92
N ASN A 46 0.05 -6.82 -15.27
CA ASN A 46 -0.61 -8.10 -15.22
C ASN A 46 -1.11 -8.30 -13.79
N ASN A 47 -2.36 -8.67 -13.62
CA ASN A 47 -2.98 -8.84 -12.30
C ASN A 47 -2.46 -10.08 -11.52
N LYS A 48 -1.35 -10.67 -11.93
CA LYS A 48 -0.80 -11.89 -11.33
C LYS A 48 0.42 -11.60 -10.44
N GLU A 49 1.07 -10.46 -10.65
CA GLU A 49 2.32 -10.12 -9.98
C GLU A 49 2.29 -8.66 -9.52
N PRO A 50 2.74 -8.37 -8.30
CA PRO A 50 2.85 -7.00 -7.83
C PRO A 50 3.82 -6.20 -8.70
N TYR A 51 3.51 -4.93 -8.92
CA TYR A 51 4.34 -4.02 -9.68
C TYR A 51 4.84 -2.89 -8.78
N TYR A 52 6.12 -2.89 -8.48
CA TYR A 52 6.71 -1.96 -7.53
C TYR A 52 7.32 -0.74 -8.22
N LEU A 53 7.06 0.41 -7.64
CA LEU A 53 7.73 1.67 -7.93
C LEU A 53 8.64 2.04 -6.75
N GLY A 54 9.87 2.46 -7.03
CA GLY A 54 10.78 2.95 -6.02
C GLY A 54 10.87 4.47 -6.05
N VAL A 55 10.74 5.10 -4.89
CA VAL A 55 11.08 6.51 -4.65
C VAL A 55 12.37 6.53 -3.86
N PHE A 56 13.40 7.16 -4.41
CA PHE A 56 14.75 7.13 -3.87
C PHE A 56 15.11 8.43 -3.16
N LEU A 57 16.10 8.37 -2.28
CA LEU A 57 16.63 9.51 -1.54
C LEU A 57 15.57 10.19 -0.66
N VAL A 58 14.64 9.43 -0.16
CA VAL A 58 13.64 9.88 0.82
C VAL A 58 14.30 9.96 2.19
N GLY A 59 14.09 11.06 2.88
CA GLY A 59 14.58 11.26 4.24
C GLY A 59 13.45 11.30 5.26
N ALA A 60 13.79 11.31 6.54
CA ALA A 60 12.84 11.33 7.65
C ALA A 60 11.83 12.51 7.59
N TYR A 61 12.19 13.61 6.95
CA TYR A 61 11.28 14.73 6.79
C TYR A 61 10.10 14.42 5.84
N GLN A 62 10.38 13.72 4.74
CA GLN A 62 9.34 13.29 3.80
C GLN A 62 8.43 12.23 4.42
N GLU A 63 8.98 11.30 5.20
CA GLU A 63 8.19 10.29 5.91
C GLU A 63 7.24 10.95 6.92
N ILE A 64 7.73 11.89 7.74
CA ILE A 64 6.89 12.64 8.68
C ILE A 64 5.78 13.42 7.99
N LEU A 65 6.00 13.97 6.81
CA LEU A 65 4.98 14.68 6.04
C LEU A 65 3.95 13.76 5.38
N GLY A 66 4.30 12.50 5.15
CA GLY A 66 3.40 11.45 4.64
C GLY A 66 2.40 10.96 5.67
N ASP A 67 2.66 11.25 6.92
CA ASP A 67 2.02 10.86 8.17
C ASP A 67 0.49 10.67 8.09
N LEU A 68 0.02 9.44 8.10
CA LEU A 68 -1.36 8.95 8.32
C LEU A 68 -2.49 9.84 7.75
N HIS A 69 -2.16 10.67 6.77
CA HIS A 69 -3.08 11.60 6.15
C HIS A 69 -4.21 10.84 5.44
N ASN A 70 -5.44 11.25 5.65
CA ASN A 70 -6.65 10.55 5.15
C ASN A 70 -6.73 9.08 5.56
N LEU A 71 -6.10 8.69 6.68
CA LEU A 71 -6.05 7.32 7.18
C LEU A 71 -5.29 6.33 6.28
N PHE A 72 -4.41 6.83 5.43
CA PHE A 72 -3.37 6.02 4.81
C PHE A 72 -2.15 5.99 5.72
N GLY A 73 -1.60 4.82 5.93
CA GLY A 73 -0.35 4.64 6.67
C GLY A 73 0.88 4.95 5.82
N ASP A 74 2.06 4.80 6.39
CA ASP A 74 3.32 4.92 5.66
C ASP A 74 3.46 3.79 4.63
N THR A 75 4.18 4.08 3.56
CA THR A 75 4.54 3.07 2.55
C THR A 75 5.71 2.22 3.03
N ASN A 76 5.90 1.05 2.42
CA ASN A 76 7.07 0.22 2.68
C ASN A 76 8.36 1.01 2.44
N ALA A 77 9.29 0.97 3.39
CA ALA A 77 10.57 1.65 3.31
C ALA A 77 11.74 0.66 3.36
N VAL A 78 12.81 0.96 2.61
CA VAL A 78 14.00 0.13 2.52
C VAL A 78 15.24 0.99 2.75
N HIS A 79 16.03 0.64 3.76
CA HIS A 79 17.32 1.28 4.00
C HIS A 79 18.40 0.53 3.22
N ILE A 80 19.03 1.22 2.29
CA ILE A 80 20.07 0.66 1.42
C ILE A 80 21.41 1.36 1.70
N LYS A 81 22.48 0.58 1.89
CA LYS A 81 23.86 1.06 1.98
C LYS A 81 24.62 0.68 0.72
N VAL A 82 25.16 1.65 0.03
CA VAL A 82 26.05 1.42 -1.12
C VAL A 82 27.44 1.06 -0.63
N LYS A 83 28.05 0.02 -1.19
CA LYS A 83 29.40 -0.45 -0.92
C LYS A 83 30.17 -0.65 -2.22
N GLY A 84 30.92 0.38 -2.65
CA GLY A 84 31.57 0.35 -3.97
C GLY A 84 30.55 0.28 -5.09
N ASP A 85 30.64 -0.75 -5.94
CA ASP A 85 29.71 -1.00 -7.05
C ASP A 85 28.51 -1.91 -6.65
N ASP A 86 28.40 -2.24 -5.36
CA ASP A 86 27.37 -3.14 -4.84
C ASP A 86 26.53 -2.42 -3.76
N TYR A 87 25.49 -3.06 -3.28
CA TYR A 87 24.63 -2.54 -2.23
C TYR A 87 24.26 -3.61 -1.19
N VAL A 88 23.90 -3.16 -0.01
CA VAL A 88 23.35 -4.02 1.05
C VAL A 88 22.04 -3.43 1.53
N ILE A 89 21.01 -4.26 1.59
CA ILE A 89 19.77 -3.92 2.30
C ILE A 89 20.04 -4.04 3.79
N ASP A 90 20.02 -2.90 4.48
CA ASP A 90 20.30 -2.79 5.91
C ASP A 90 19.04 -3.07 6.72
N LYS A 91 17.89 -2.57 6.27
CA LYS A 91 16.59 -2.73 6.93
C LYS A 91 15.45 -2.64 5.92
N VAL A 92 14.43 -3.44 6.15
CA VAL A 92 13.11 -3.32 5.50
C VAL A 92 12.12 -2.94 6.60
N ILE A 93 11.29 -1.95 6.35
CA ILE A 93 10.20 -1.50 7.21
C ILE A 93 8.92 -1.67 6.41
N GLU A 94 8.03 -2.49 6.90
CA GLU A 94 6.69 -2.65 6.31
C GLU A 94 5.85 -1.43 6.67
N GLY A 95 5.03 -0.97 5.73
CA GLY A 95 4.06 0.10 5.96
C GLY A 95 2.90 -0.38 6.83
N GLU A 96 2.09 0.56 7.30
CA GLU A 96 1.01 0.29 8.25
C GLU A 96 -0.15 -0.47 7.61
N THR A 97 -0.73 -1.32 8.42
CA THR A 97 -2.01 -1.97 8.14
C THR A 97 -3.19 -1.07 8.49
N VAL A 98 -4.38 -1.40 7.98
CA VAL A 98 -5.63 -0.74 8.38
C VAL A 98 -5.84 -0.81 9.90
N ALA A 99 -5.44 -1.92 10.54
CA ALA A 99 -5.52 -2.08 11.98
C ALA A 99 -4.63 -1.08 12.73
N ASP A 100 -3.39 -0.84 12.27
CA ASP A 100 -2.47 0.09 12.90
C ASP A 100 -3.02 1.51 12.84
N VAL A 101 -3.53 1.93 11.69
CA VAL A 101 -4.15 3.25 11.49
C VAL A 101 -5.42 3.40 12.35
N LEU A 102 -6.24 2.36 12.47
CA LEU A 102 -7.42 2.38 13.34
C LEU A 102 -7.03 2.51 14.80
N GLU A 103 -5.99 1.81 15.27
CA GLU A 103 -5.48 1.93 16.63
C GLU A 103 -4.99 3.36 16.92
N TYR A 104 -4.31 3.97 15.97
CA TYR A 104 -3.85 5.37 16.08
C TYR A 104 -5.01 6.35 16.32
N VAL A 105 -6.15 6.16 15.66
CA VAL A 105 -7.36 6.96 15.85
C VAL A 105 -8.30 6.39 16.93
N GLN A 106 -7.78 5.55 17.83
CA GLN A 106 -8.44 5.02 19.02
C GLN A 106 -9.59 4.03 18.76
N PHE A 107 -9.66 3.44 17.58
CA PHE A 107 -10.49 2.26 17.35
C PHE A 107 -9.71 0.99 17.66
N MET A 108 -10.39 0.02 18.26
CA MET A 108 -9.78 -1.26 18.67
C MET A 108 -10.07 -2.36 17.63
N PRO A 109 -9.15 -2.72 16.73
CA PRO A 109 -9.40 -3.69 15.65
C PRO A 109 -9.89 -5.04 16.16
N LYS A 110 -9.29 -5.55 17.24
CA LYS A 110 -9.71 -6.81 17.87
C LYS A 110 -11.15 -6.77 18.37
N ARG A 111 -11.59 -5.62 18.91
CA ARG A 111 -12.97 -5.44 19.37
C ARG A 111 -13.94 -5.37 18.18
N MET A 112 -13.55 -4.68 17.12
CA MET A 112 -14.32 -4.59 15.88
C MET A 112 -14.50 -5.99 15.26
N ALA A 113 -13.41 -6.73 15.08
CA ALA A 113 -13.45 -8.10 14.55
C ALA A 113 -14.37 -9.02 15.38
N ARG A 114 -14.29 -8.95 16.73
CA ARG A 114 -15.17 -9.72 17.61
C ARG A 114 -16.65 -9.32 17.47
N THR A 115 -16.94 -8.05 17.34
CA THR A 115 -18.32 -7.57 17.14
C THR A 115 -18.90 -8.13 15.84
N VAL A 116 -18.14 -8.06 14.76
CA VAL A 116 -18.54 -8.61 13.47
C VAL A 116 -18.73 -10.13 13.55
N GLU A 117 -17.85 -10.83 14.24
CA GLU A 117 -17.99 -12.29 14.47
C GLU A 117 -19.29 -12.66 15.20
N VAL A 118 -19.69 -11.87 16.20
CA VAL A 118 -20.96 -12.05 16.90
C VAL A 118 -22.15 -11.83 15.96
N TRP A 119 -22.11 -10.79 15.12
CA TRP A 119 -23.18 -10.52 14.17
C TRP A 119 -23.30 -11.61 13.11
N VAL A 120 -22.19 -12.04 12.54
CA VAL A 120 -22.16 -13.14 11.55
C VAL A 120 -22.69 -14.44 12.17
N THR A 121 -22.22 -14.78 13.36
CA THR A 121 -22.69 -15.98 14.07
C THR A 121 -24.21 -15.94 14.35
N SER A 122 -24.72 -14.76 14.74
CA SER A 122 -26.15 -14.57 14.93
C SER A 122 -26.94 -14.72 13.62
N SER A 123 -26.41 -14.19 12.52
CA SER A 123 -27.04 -14.27 11.21
C SER A 123 -27.11 -15.72 10.67
N VAL A 124 -26.04 -16.48 10.87
CA VAL A 124 -26.01 -17.91 10.54
C VAL A 124 -27.03 -18.68 11.38
N LYS A 125 -27.10 -18.44 12.70
CA LYS A 125 -28.08 -19.09 13.59
C LYS A 125 -29.52 -18.78 13.21
N LYS A 126 -29.79 -17.60 12.67
CA LYS A 126 -31.12 -17.18 12.20
C LYS A 126 -31.43 -17.67 10.79
N GLY A 127 -30.51 -18.33 10.10
CA GLY A 127 -30.68 -18.80 8.73
C GLY A 127 -30.71 -17.67 7.68
N ILE A 128 -30.18 -16.46 8.03
CA ILE A 128 -30.10 -15.32 7.10
C ILE A 128 -29.00 -15.54 6.09
N ILE A 129 -27.88 -16.12 6.53
CA ILE A 129 -26.74 -16.52 5.69
C ILE A 129 -26.33 -17.96 6.04
N SER A 130 -25.70 -18.64 5.10
CA SER A 130 -25.13 -19.96 5.33
C SER A 130 -23.86 -19.88 6.20
N ALA A 131 -23.47 -21.02 6.75
CA ALA A 131 -22.22 -21.13 7.51
C ALA A 131 -20.96 -20.89 6.63
N GLU A 132 -21.06 -21.19 5.33
CA GLU A 132 -20.00 -20.98 4.36
C GLU A 132 -19.82 -19.50 4.07
N GLU A 133 -20.89 -18.80 3.70
CA GLU A 133 -20.90 -17.35 3.51
C GLU A 133 -20.40 -16.60 4.76
N GLY A 134 -20.80 -17.07 5.94
CA GLY A 134 -20.32 -16.50 7.20
C GLY A 134 -18.80 -16.64 7.40
N ARG A 135 -18.23 -17.81 7.06
CA ARG A 135 -16.77 -18.02 7.12
C ARG A 135 -16.02 -17.15 6.10
N GLU A 136 -16.52 -17.11 4.87
CA GLU A 136 -15.94 -16.28 3.80
C GLU A 136 -15.96 -14.80 4.18
N PHE A 137 -17.10 -14.30 4.66
CA PHE A 137 -17.22 -12.92 5.13
C PHE A 137 -16.21 -12.58 6.24
N LEU A 138 -16.09 -13.44 7.26
CA LEU A 138 -15.14 -13.22 8.35
C LEU A 138 -13.68 -13.28 7.88
N SER A 139 -13.37 -14.16 6.94
CA SER A 139 -12.04 -14.25 6.35
C SER A 139 -11.69 -12.96 5.61
N ASN A 140 -12.59 -12.49 4.74
CA ASN A 140 -12.41 -11.27 3.97
C ASN A 140 -12.33 -10.03 4.87
N TYR A 141 -13.19 -9.94 5.89
CA TYR A 141 -13.15 -8.83 6.86
C TYR A 141 -11.81 -8.78 7.62
N ARG A 142 -11.31 -9.94 8.08
CA ARG A 142 -10.03 -10.00 8.79
C ARG A 142 -8.85 -9.69 7.84
N SER A 143 -8.89 -10.21 6.64
CA SER A 143 -7.87 -9.91 5.62
C SER A 143 -7.81 -8.42 5.33
N GLY A 144 -8.96 -7.76 5.12
CA GLY A 144 -8.99 -6.31 4.92
C GLY A 144 -8.55 -5.51 6.15
N LEU A 145 -8.89 -5.97 7.37
CA LEU A 145 -8.51 -5.27 8.60
C LEU A 145 -7.00 -5.30 8.86
N TYR A 146 -6.33 -6.38 8.49
CA TYR A 146 -4.88 -6.55 8.66
C TYR A 146 -4.12 -6.43 7.33
N GLY A 147 -4.78 -5.98 6.29
CA GLY A 147 -4.18 -5.65 5.00
C GLY A 147 -3.49 -4.28 5.04
N TYR A 148 -2.65 -4.07 4.03
CA TYR A 148 -1.98 -2.81 3.81
C TYR A 148 -2.98 -1.68 3.54
N THR A 149 -2.68 -0.44 3.92
CA THR A 149 -3.61 0.69 3.78
C THR A 149 -3.81 1.15 2.34
N TYR A 150 -2.93 0.76 1.45
CA TYR A 150 -3.05 1.01 0.01
C TYR A 150 -3.62 -0.22 -0.71
N LEU A 151 -4.19 -0.01 -1.89
CA LEU A 151 -4.75 -1.09 -2.70
C LEU A 151 -3.63 -1.99 -3.25
N GLU A 152 -3.80 -3.30 -3.09
CA GLU A 152 -2.94 -4.35 -3.64
C GLU A 152 -3.68 -5.16 -4.73
#